data_417fb30673f14e3a7f0f4120474b3ade
#
_entry.id   417fb30673f14e3a7f0f4120474b3ade
#
_cell.length_a   1.000
_cell.length_b   1.000
_cell.length_c   1.000
_cell.angle_alpha   90.00
_cell.angle_beta   90.00
_cell.angle_gamma   90.00
#
_symmetry.space_group_name_H-M   'P 1'
#
loop_
_entity.id
_entity.type
_entity.pdbx_description
1 polymer ?
#
loop_
_entity_poly.entity_id
_entity_poly.type
_entity_poly.pdbx_seq_one_letter_code
_entity_poly.pdbx_strand_id
1 'polypeptide(L)'
;NNLSPQEVINQIGLAMPNAYYTTDVGQHQMWAAQFIKCGPRKWLSSSGLGTMGYGVPAAIGAQVAFPKESVICISGDSSFQMNLQELGTISQYQLPIKIFVINNHWQGMVRQWQESFYEKRYSHSNMEKGAPDLLKLGEAYNIKSFRIQSQRELVQILPKILYLNEPVLVDFCVTAHENCYPMVTPGQSNEQMVGLPKILQK
;
A
#
# COMPACT_ATOMS: atom_id res chain seq x y z
N ASN A 1 20.15 -3.19 -5.42
CA ASN A 1 18.99 -2.87 -6.27
C ASN A 1 17.76 -2.74 -5.37
N ASN A 2 17.50 -1.52 -4.93
CA ASN A 2 16.38 -1.23 -4.06
C ASN A 2 15.06 -1.30 -4.85
N LEU A 3 14.04 -1.92 -4.26
CA LEU A 3 12.72 -2.04 -4.86
C LEU A 3 11.99 -0.69 -4.78
N SER A 4 11.49 -0.19 -5.91
CA SER A 4 10.72 1.06 -5.95
C SER A 4 9.26 0.80 -5.57
N PRO A 5 8.65 1.59 -4.67
CA PRO A 5 7.23 1.46 -4.34
C PRO A 5 6.32 1.72 -5.55
N GLN A 6 6.69 2.66 -6.42
CA GLN A 6 5.95 2.98 -7.64
C GLN A 6 5.93 1.79 -8.58
N GLU A 7 7.08 1.13 -8.76
CA GLU A 7 7.19 -0.04 -9.63
C GLU A 7 6.37 -1.23 -9.10
N VAL A 8 6.42 -1.49 -7.80
CA VAL A 8 5.60 -2.54 -7.16
C VAL A 8 4.12 -2.31 -7.45
N ILE A 9 3.62 -1.11 -7.18
CA ILE A 9 2.21 -0.76 -7.34
C ILE A 9 1.79 -0.79 -8.80
N ASN A 10 2.64 -0.30 -9.71
CA ASN A 10 2.40 -0.35 -11.14
C ASN A 10 2.28 -1.79 -11.67
N GLN A 11 3.19 -2.67 -11.27
CA GLN A 11 3.16 -4.08 -11.67
C GLN A 11 1.90 -4.80 -11.15
N ILE A 12 1.47 -4.51 -9.93
CA ILE A 12 0.21 -5.01 -9.37
C ILE A 12 -0.98 -4.54 -10.22
N GLY A 13 -1.06 -3.24 -10.52
CA GLY A 13 -2.14 -2.65 -11.30
C GLY A 13 -2.22 -3.21 -12.72
N LEU A 14 -1.08 -3.38 -13.39
CA LEU A 14 -1.00 -3.97 -14.73
C LEU A 14 -1.42 -5.44 -14.75
N ALA A 15 -1.07 -6.21 -13.72
CA ALA A 15 -1.39 -7.63 -13.64
C ALA A 15 -2.86 -7.89 -13.29
N MET A 16 -3.52 -6.98 -12.56
CA MET A 16 -4.87 -7.19 -12.03
C MET A 16 -5.83 -6.01 -12.31
N PRO A 17 -6.03 -5.60 -13.58
CA PRO A 17 -6.80 -4.40 -13.91
C PRO A 17 -8.29 -4.48 -13.55
N ASN A 18 -8.80 -5.68 -13.30
CA ASN A 18 -10.20 -5.92 -12.98
C ASN A 18 -10.46 -6.20 -11.48
N ALA A 19 -9.42 -6.20 -10.63
CA ALA A 19 -9.59 -6.43 -9.20
C ALA A 19 -10.32 -5.27 -8.50
N TYR A 20 -10.90 -5.55 -7.35
CA TYR A 20 -11.29 -4.54 -6.38
C TYR A 20 -10.04 -4.13 -5.58
N TYR A 21 -9.81 -2.85 -5.51
CA TYR A 21 -8.69 -2.29 -4.77
C TYR A 21 -9.18 -1.55 -3.53
N THR A 22 -8.60 -1.88 -2.39
CA THR A 22 -8.71 -1.06 -1.20
C THR A 22 -7.35 -0.46 -0.87
N THR A 23 -7.33 0.76 -0.40
CA THR A 23 -6.09 1.38 0.06
C THR A 23 -6.19 1.82 1.50
N ASP A 24 -5.10 1.67 2.19
CA ASP A 24 -4.89 2.40 3.43
C ASP A 24 -4.39 3.83 3.15
N VAL A 25 -4.08 4.61 4.16
CA VAL A 25 -3.74 6.04 4.05
C VAL A 25 -2.24 6.27 4.21
N GLY A 26 -1.65 7.00 3.26
CA GLY A 26 -0.24 7.36 3.22
C GLY A 26 0.31 7.48 1.80
N GLN A 27 1.64 7.44 1.64
CA GLN A 27 2.28 7.51 0.32
C GLN A 27 1.80 6.38 -0.61
N HIS A 28 1.64 5.17 -0.09
CA HIS A 28 1.13 4.03 -0.86
C HIS A 28 -0.27 4.28 -1.44
N GLN A 29 -1.15 5.01 -0.75
CA GLN A 29 -2.46 5.44 -1.26
C GLN A 29 -2.30 6.35 -2.48
N MET A 30 -1.42 7.34 -2.38
CA MET A 30 -1.18 8.30 -3.46
C MET A 30 -0.56 7.61 -4.68
N TRP A 31 0.45 6.75 -4.48
CA TRP A 31 1.03 5.96 -5.57
C TRP A 31 0.01 5.01 -6.18
N ALA A 32 -0.82 4.35 -5.36
CA ALA A 32 -1.88 3.50 -5.88
C ALA A 32 -2.87 4.28 -6.75
N ALA A 33 -3.27 5.48 -6.33
CA ALA A 33 -4.13 6.35 -7.13
C ALA A 33 -3.47 6.83 -8.45
N GLN A 34 -2.15 6.97 -8.47
CA GLN A 34 -1.40 7.38 -9.67
C GLN A 34 -1.21 6.24 -10.68
N PHE A 35 -0.95 5.03 -10.20
CA PHE A 35 -0.50 3.92 -11.06
C PHE A 35 -1.54 2.82 -11.29
N ILE A 36 -2.52 2.62 -10.40
CA ILE A 36 -3.54 1.60 -10.58
C ILE A 36 -4.69 2.16 -11.42
N LYS A 37 -5.01 1.46 -12.50
CA LYS A 37 -6.17 1.75 -13.35
C LYS A 37 -7.18 0.61 -13.18
N CYS A 38 -8.15 0.80 -12.31
CA CYS A 38 -9.24 -0.15 -12.10
C CYS A 38 -10.56 0.34 -12.70
N GLY A 39 -11.51 -0.58 -12.89
CA GLY A 39 -12.83 -0.26 -13.39
C GLY A 39 -13.67 0.60 -12.44
N PRO A 40 -14.78 1.18 -12.92
CA PRO A 40 -15.68 1.98 -12.09
C PRO A 40 -16.17 1.20 -10.86
N ARG A 41 -16.25 1.87 -9.71
CA ARG A 41 -16.70 1.30 -8.42
C ARG A 41 -15.82 0.16 -7.87
N LYS A 42 -14.60 0.00 -8.37
CA LYS A 42 -13.63 -0.99 -7.89
C LYS A 42 -12.50 -0.38 -7.04
N TRP A 43 -12.65 0.88 -6.61
CA TRP A 43 -11.71 1.60 -5.78
C TRP A 43 -12.34 2.04 -4.48
N LEU A 44 -11.81 1.56 -3.36
CA LEU A 44 -12.25 1.88 -2.00
C LEU A 44 -11.08 2.49 -1.22
N SER A 45 -11.25 3.73 -0.80
CA SER A 45 -10.18 4.47 -0.12
C SER A 45 -10.77 5.52 0.81
N SER A 46 -10.15 5.71 1.97
CA SER A 46 -10.52 6.80 2.89
C SER A 46 -9.92 8.13 2.42
N SER A 47 -10.41 8.64 1.28
CA SER A 47 -9.86 9.85 0.65
C SER A 47 -10.34 11.15 1.29
N GLY A 48 -11.50 11.14 1.93
CA GLY A 48 -12.06 12.32 2.58
C GLY A 48 -11.48 12.57 3.96
N LEU A 49 -11.63 11.62 4.87
CA LEU A 49 -11.16 11.75 6.26
C LEU A 49 -9.70 11.31 6.45
N GLY A 50 -9.18 10.42 5.60
CA GLY A 50 -7.81 9.96 5.69
C GLY A 50 -7.56 9.03 6.89
N THR A 51 -8.45 8.08 7.12
CA THR A 51 -8.38 7.16 8.26
C THR A 51 -7.36 6.07 8.01
N MET A 52 -6.24 6.09 8.71
CA MET A 52 -5.30 4.97 8.75
C MET A 52 -5.95 3.75 9.41
N GLY A 53 -5.68 2.55 8.87
CA GLY A 53 -6.32 1.30 9.28
C GLY A 53 -7.58 0.93 8.48
N TYR A 54 -7.99 1.73 7.51
CA TYR A 54 -9.18 1.50 6.69
C TYR A 54 -9.02 0.33 5.70
N GLY A 55 -7.80 0.13 5.18
CA GLY A 55 -7.55 -0.72 4.01
C GLY A 55 -7.97 -2.17 4.17
N VAL A 56 -7.55 -2.83 5.27
CA VAL A 56 -7.83 -4.24 5.53
C VAL A 56 -9.32 -4.49 5.84
N PRO A 57 -9.96 -3.74 6.76
CA PRO A 57 -11.41 -3.88 6.97
C PRO A 57 -12.26 -3.66 5.71
N ALA A 58 -11.89 -2.69 4.89
CA ALA A 58 -12.57 -2.44 3.62
C ALA A 58 -12.40 -3.60 2.63
N ALA A 59 -11.22 -4.24 2.61
CA ALA A 59 -10.98 -5.42 1.79
C ALA A 59 -11.84 -6.61 2.22
N ILE A 60 -12.01 -6.82 3.53
CA ILE A 60 -12.92 -7.83 4.07
C ILE A 60 -14.35 -7.57 3.57
N GLY A 61 -14.85 -6.34 3.73
CA GLY A 61 -16.17 -5.96 3.27
C GLY A 61 -16.37 -6.18 1.76
N ALA A 62 -15.36 -5.79 0.96
CA ALA A 62 -15.38 -6.01 -0.49
C ALA A 62 -15.39 -7.50 -0.85
N GLN A 63 -14.57 -8.32 -0.19
CA GLN A 63 -14.49 -9.76 -0.47
C GLN A 63 -15.79 -10.50 -0.07
N VAL A 64 -16.41 -10.10 1.03
CA VAL A 64 -17.71 -10.66 1.45
C VAL A 64 -18.83 -10.27 0.47
N ALA A 65 -18.82 -9.02 0.00
CA ALA A 65 -19.81 -8.55 -0.97
C ALA A 65 -19.60 -9.15 -2.38
N PHE A 66 -18.36 -9.45 -2.74
CA PHE A 66 -17.98 -9.97 -4.06
C PHE A 66 -17.09 -11.22 -3.94
N PRO A 67 -17.64 -12.36 -3.49
CA PRO A 67 -16.85 -13.54 -3.12
C PRO A 67 -16.10 -14.21 -4.27
N LYS A 68 -16.49 -13.93 -5.52
CA LYS A 68 -15.85 -14.49 -6.73
C LYS A 68 -14.84 -13.55 -7.38
N GLU A 69 -14.76 -12.32 -6.88
CA GLU A 69 -13.87 -11.31 -7.44
C GLU A 69 -12.52 -11.28 -6.69
N SER A 70 -11.49 -10.84 -7.37
CA SER A 70 -10.19 -10.60 -6.74
C SER A 70 -10.22 -9.30 -5.94
N VAL A 71 -9.81 -9.35 -4.68
CA VAL A 71 -9.68 -8.17 -3.81
C VAL A 71 -8.23 -8.00 -3.39
N ILE A 72 -7.70 -6.81 -3.61
CA ILE A 72 -6.31 -6.43 -3.30
C ILE A 72 -6.33 -5.23 -2.35
N CYS A 73 -5.71 -5.39 -1.20
CA CYS A 73 -5.47 -4.31 -0.25
C CYS A 73 -4.03 -3.79 -0.41
N ILE A 74 -3.87 -2.50 -0.71
CA ILE A 74 -2.58 -1.81 -0.70
C ILE A 74 -2.47 -1.02 0.59
N SER A 75 -1.57 -1.42 1.49
CA SER A 75 -1.36 -0.79 2.78
C SER A 75 0.09 -0.34 2.97
N GLY A 76 0.34 0.55 3.91
CA GLY A 76 1.68 0.87 4.40
C GLY A 76 1.96 0.13 5.70
N ASP A 77 3.22 -0.04 6.03
CA ASP A 77 3.68 -0.74 7.23
C ASP A 77 3.12 -0.16 8.55
N SER A 78 2.94 1.15 8.61
CA SER A 78 2.39 1.82 9.80
C SER A 78 0.86 1.73 9.86
N SER A 79 0.18 2.02 8.75
CA SER A 79 -1.29 2.01 8.70
C SER A 79 -1.87 0.60 8.82
N PHE A 80 -1.18 -0.40 8.29
CA PHE A 80 -1.54 -1.81 8.43
C PHE A 80 -1.66 -2.24 9.90
N GLN A 81 -0.76 -1.75 10.76
CA GLN A 81 -0.73 -2.11 12.18
C GLN A 81 -1.96 -1.61 12.96
N MET A 82 -2.69 -0.62 12.45
CA MET A 82 -3.82 -0.02 13.18
C MET A 82 -5.04 -0.94 13.26
N ASN A 83 -5.20 -1.87 12.32
CA ASN A 83 -6.26 -2.87 12.29
C ASN A 83 -5.74 -4.27 11.92
N LEU A 84 -4.50 -4.60 12.30
CA LEU A 84 -3.90 -5.90 12.00
C LEU A 84 -4.66 -7.09 12.61
N GLN A 85 -5.41 -6.88 13.70
CA GLN A 85 -6.24 -7.92 14.33
C GLN A 85 -7.31 -8.47 13.38
N GLU A 86 -7.68 -7.74 12.33
CA GLU A 86 -8.61 -8.20 11.30
C GLU A 86 -8.05 -9.34 10.42
N LEU A 87 -6.77 -9.64 10.54
CA LEU A 87 -6.20 -10.89 10.01
C LEU A 87 -6.89 -12.12 10.62
N GLY A 88 -7.38 -12.01 11.86
CA GLY A 88 -8.20 -13.06 12.49
C GLY A 88 -9.50 -13.33 11.73
N THR A 89 -10.20 -12.28 11.31
CA THR A 89 -11.41 -12.38 10.47
C THR A 89 -11.09 -13.02 9.11
N ILE A 90 -10.02 -12.58 8.46
CA ILE A 90 -9.58 -13.11 7.18
C ILE A 90 -9.23 -14.60 7.29
N SER A 91 -8.48 -14.98 8.32
CA SER A 91 -8.10 -16.37 8.57
C SER A 91 -9.30 -17.24 8.89
N GLN A 92 -10.18 -16.79 9.77
CA GLN A 92 -11.36 -17.56 10.17
C GLN A 92 -12.28 -17.90 8.99
N TYR A 93 -12.50 -16.95 8.09
CA TYR A 93 -13.40 -17.11 6.95
C TYR A 93 -12.68 -17.47 5.65
N GLN A 94 -11.38 -17.67 5.70
CA GLN A 94 -10.53 -18.02 4.55
C GLN A 94 -10.75 -17.09 3.34
N LEU A 95 -10.86 -15.79 3.62
CA LEU A 95 -11.10 -14.78 2.58
C LEU A 95 -9.87 -14.63 1.69
N PRO A 96 -9.94 -14.88 0.37
CA PRO A 96 -8.76 -14.93 -0.53
C PRO A 96 -8.20 -13.56 -0.88
N ILE A 97 -8.17 -12.64 0.08
CA ILE A 97 -7.67 -11.27 -0.05
C ILE A 97 -6.14 -11.29 -0.21
N LYS A 98 -5.63 -10.45 -1.09
CA LYS A 98 -4.19 -10.17 -1.20
C LYS A 98 -3.88 -8.89 -0.44
N ILE A 99 -3.18 -9.00 0.68
CA ILE A 99 -2.76 -7.87 1.51
C ILE A 99 -1.31 -7.55 1.14
N PHE A 100 -1.10 -6.42 0.48
CA PHE A 100 0.19 -5.95 0.00
C PHE A 100 0.65 -4.76 0.84
N VAL A 101 1.65 -5.00 1.67
CA VAL A 101 2.23 -3.97 2.55
C VAL A 101 3.45 -3.37 1.87
N ILE A 102 3.36 -2.09 1.54
CA ILE A 102 4.46 -1.29 1.01
C ILE A 102 5.27 -0.79 2.20
N ASN A 103 6.32 -1.53 2.51
CA ASN A 103 7.10 -1.38 3.74
C ASN A 103 8.38 -0.58 3.47
N ASN A 104 8.37 0.68 3.88
CA ASN A 104 9.54 1.56 3.85
C ASN A 104 10.08 1.88 5.25
N HIS A 105 9.54 1.28 6.29
CA HIS A 105 9.86 1.51 7.72
C HIS A 105 9.60 2.94 8.19
N TRP A 106 8.72 3.67 7.54
CA TRP A 106 8.37 5.04 7.89
C TRP A 106 6.87 5.29 7.82
N GLN A 107 6.40 6.20 8.63
CA GLN A 107 5.17 6.94 8.33
C GLN A 107 5.49 7.87 7.14
N GLY A 108 5.48 7.30 5.93
CA GLY A 108 6.15 7.89 4.78
C GLY A 108 5.65 9.28 4.39
N MET A 109 4.32 9.55 4.48
CA MET A 109 3.78 10.87 4.18
C MET A 109 4.15 11.88 5.28
N VAL A 110 4.17 11.48 6.56
CA VAL A 110 4.65 12.34 7.66
C VAL A 110 6.14 12.67 7.45
N ARG A 111 6.96 11.70 7.11
CA ARG A 111 8.37 11.91 6.76
C ARG A 111 8.54 12.90 5.61
N GLN A 112 7.77 12.73 4.52
CA GLN A 112 7.83 13.61 3.35
C GLN A 112 7.50 15.05 3.72
N TRP A 113 6.51 15.27 4.58
CA TRP A 113 6.16 16.58 5.10
C TRP A 113 7.25 17.18 5.97
N GLN A 114 7.83 16.38 6.87
CA GLN A 114 8.95 16.80 7.72
C GLN A 114 10.17 17.18 6.85
N GLU A 115 10.39 16.45 5.77
CA GLU A 115 11.46 16.77 4.81
C GLU A 115 11.20 18.08 4.08
N SER A 116 9.96 18.30 3.60
CA SER A 116 9.62 19.41 2.73
C SER A 116 9.38 20.73 3.47
N PHE A 117 8.82 20.67 4.69
CA PHE A 117 8.30 21.86 5.38
C PHE A 117 8.87 22.05 6.79
N TYR A 118 9.63 21.10 7.32
CA TYR A 118 10.13 21.12 8.71
C TYR A 118 11.63 20.85 8.79
N GLU A 119 12.40 21.35 7.81
CA GLU A 119 13.87 21.32 7.79
C GLU A 119 14.47 19.92 8.04
N LYS A 120 13.79 18.86 7.55
CA LYS A 120 14.17 17.46 7.76
C LYS A 120 14.20 17.03 9.23
N ARG A 121 13.45 17.69 10.08
CA ARG A 121 13.28 17.29 11.47
C ARG A 121 12.36 16.09 11.57
N TYR A 122 12.91 14.89 11.41
CA TYR A 122 12.19 13.63 11.46
C TYR A 122 11.85 13.24 12.90
N SER A 123 10.68 13.69 13.39
CA SER A 123 10.22 13.43 14.75
C SER A 123 9.21 12.29 14.75
N HIS A 124 9.57 11.17 15.38
CA HIS A 124 8.70 9.99 15.60
C HIS A 124 8.05 9.38 14.36
N SER A 125 8.62 9.58 13.18
CA SER A 125 8.11 9.05 11.91
C SER A 125 8.86 7.80 11.42
N ASN A 126 10.01 7.46 12.01
CA ASN A 126 10.73 6.21 11.74
C ASN A 126 10.14 5.08 12.58
N MET A 127 9.73 4.01 11.92
CA MET A 127 9.06 2.84 12.53
C MET A 127 9.97 1.60 12.62
N GLU A 128 11.19 1.67 12.09
CA GLU A 128 12.08 0.51 11.89
C GLU A 128 12.28 -0.33 13.16
N LYS A 129 12.54 0.32 14.30
CA LYS A 129 12.83 -0.39 15.56
C LYS A 129 11.61 -1.04 16.21
N GLY A 130 10.42 -0.56 15.92
CA GLY A 130 9.17 -1.03 16.52
C GLY A 130 8.28 -1.85 15.59
N ALA A 131 8.66 -1.99 14.32
CA ALA A 131 7.87 -2.71 13.34
C ALA A 131 7.88 -4.24 13.61
N PRO A 132 6.72 -4.92 13.54
CA PRO A 132 6.66 -6.36 13.63
C PRO A 132 7.25 -7.01 12.38
N ASP A 133 7.75 -8.24 12.53
CA ASP A 133 8.05 -9.09 11.37
C ASP A 133 6.74 -9.58 10.74
N LEU A 134 6.43 -9.09 9.55
CA LEU A 134 5.16 -9.39 8.88
C LEU A 134 5.02 -10.87 8.48
N LEU A 135 6.13 -11.59 8.27
CA LEU A 135 6.08 -13.03 7.98
C LEU A 135 5.64 -13.80 9.21
N LYS A 136 6.23 -13.50 10.38
CA LYS A 136 5.84 -14.10 11.65
C LYS A 136 4.42 -13.72 12.06
N LEU A 137 4.01 -12.50 11.74
CA LEU A 137 2.63 -12.05 11.98
C LEU A 137 1.65 -12.87 11.12
N GLY A 138 1.92 -13.05 9.84
CA GLY A 138 1.09 -13.90 8.99
C GLY A 138 1.04 -15.35 9.46
N GLU A 139 2.17 -15.92 9.87
CA GLU A 139 2.25 -17.26 10.47
C GLU A 139 1.36 -17.38 11.72
N ALA A 140 1.41 -16.38 12.61
CA ALA A 140 0.58 -16.36 13.82
C ALA A 140 -0.94 -16.36 13.53
N TYR A 141 -1.36 -15.85 12.39
CA TYR A 141 -2.75 -15.89 11.93
C TYR A 141 -3.04 -17.00 10.91
N ASN A 142 -2.11 -17.92 10.66
CA ASN A 142 -2.21 -18.98 9.64
C ASN A 142 -2.48 -18.42 8.23
N ILE A 143 -1.90 -17.28 7.90
CA ILE A 143 -1.96 -16.64 6.60
C ILE A 143 -0.64 -16.81 5.89
N LYS A 144 -0.68 -17.31 4.66
CA LYS A 144 0.51 -17.48 3.82
C LYS A 144 1.18 -16.13 3.56
N SER A 145 2.48 -16.05 3.86
CA SER A 145 3.19 -14.79 3.81
C SER A 145 4.44 -14.87 2.97
N PHE A 146 4.77 -13.75 2.30
CA PHE A 146 5.93 -13.62 1.45
C PHE A 146 6.65 -12.30 1.75
N ARG A 147 7.98 -12.30 1.58
CA ARG A 147 8.78 -11.06 1.56
C ARG A 147 9.42 -10.90 0.21
N ILE A 148 9.33 -9.71 -0.37
CA ILE A 148 9.90 -9.34 -1.66
C ILE A 148 10.78 -8.11 -1.45
N GLN A 149 12.08 -8.25 -1.75
CA GLN A 149 13.10 -7.24 -1.45
C GLN A 149 13.85 -6.75 -2.70
N SER A 150 13.59 -7.39 -3.86
CA SER A 150 14.29 -7.08 -5.10
C SER A 150 13.37 -7.14 -6.31
N GLN A 151 13.75 -6.43 -7.37
CA GLN A 151 13.05 -6.47 -8.66
C GLN A 151 12.99 -7.88 -9.25
N ARG A 152 14.03 -8.67 -9.06
CA ARG A 152 14.07 -10.07 -9.50
C ARG A 152 12.99 -10.91 -8.80
N GLU A 153 12.87 -10.76 -7.48
CA GLU A 153 11.84 -11.46 -6.70
C GLU A 153 10.44 -10.98 -7.06
N LEU A 154 10.26 -9.66 -7.28
CA LEU A 154 8.98 -9.11 -7.72
C LEU A 154 8.49 -9.80 -8.99
N VAL A 155 9.31 -9.86 -10.03
CA VAL A 155 8.95 -10.48 -11.31
C VAL A 155 8.70 -11.99 -11.18
N GLN A 156 9.44 -12.68 -10.32
CA GLN A 156 9.33 -14.14 -10.17
C GLN A 156 8.18 -14.59 -9.27
N ILE A 157 7.86 -13.81 -8.22
CA ILE A 157 6.96 -14.22 -7.13
C ILE A 157 5.58 -13.61 -7.30
N LEU A 158 5.47 -12.33 -7.66
CA LEU A 158 4.20 -11.63 -7.76
C LEU A 158 3.17 -12.35 -8.66
N PRO A 159 3.50 -12.83 -9.88
CA PRO A 159 2.52 -13.53 -10.71
C PRO A 159 1.97 -14.81 -10.07
N LYS A 160 2.76 -15.48 -9.25
CA LYS A 160 2.34 -16.71 -8.55
C LYS A 160 1.38 -16.41 -7.40
N ILE A 161 1.61 -15.30 -6.69
CA ILE A 161 0.81 -14.88 -5.54
C ILE A 161 -0.58 -14.39 -5.97
N LEU A 162 -0.65 -13.65 -7.07
CA LEU A 162 -1.89 -13.00 -7.52
C LEU A 162 -3.04 -13.98 -7.77
N TYR A 163 -2.73 -15.19 -8.19
CA TYR A 163 -3.72 -16.22 -8.55
C TYR A 163 -3.94 -17.28 -7.45
N LEU A 164 -3.34 -17.14 -6.28
CA LEU A 164 -3.63 -18.03 -5.15
C LEU A 164 -5.08 -17.80 -4.68
N ASN A 165 -5.83 -18.89 -4.51
CA ASN A 165 -7.20 -18.82 -3.98
C ASN A 165 -7.20 -19.01 -2.44
N GLU A 166 -6.36 -18.25 -1.77
CA GLU A 166 -6.18 -18.23 -0.31
C GLU A 166 -5.78 -16.83 0.14
N PRO A 167 -5.96 -16.48 1.42
CA PRO A 167 -5.46 -15.21 1.96
C PRO A 167 -3.93 -15.17 1.88
N VAL A 168 -3.40 -14.01 1.50
CA VAL A 168 -1.96 -13.81 1.37
C VAL A 168 -1.57 -12.45 1.95
N LEU A 169 -0.48 -12.44 2.74
CA LEU A 169 0.19 -11.23 3.23
C LEU A 169 1.55 -11.11 2.55
N VAL A 170 1.82 -9.98 1.91
CA VAL A 170 3.11 -9.73 1.26
C VAL A 170 3.77 -8.48 1.81
N ASP A 171 4.98 -8.65 2.30
CA ASP A 171 5.88 -7.59 2.76
C ASP A 171 6.79 -7.16 1.60
N PHE A 172 6.47 -6.04 0.95
CA PHE A 172 7.33 -5.43 -0.06
C PHE A 172 8.30 -4.45 0.61
N CYS A 173 9.54 -4.88 0.82
CA CYS A 173 10.59 -4.03 1.37
C CYS A 173 11.08 -3.05 0.30
N VAL A 174 10.58 -1.82 0.36
CA VAL A 174 10.86 -0.79 -0.63
C VAL A 174 11.85 0.25 -0.14
N THR A 175 12.33 1.10 -1.06
CA THR A 175 13.20 2.23 -0.73
C THR A 175 12.57 3.17 0.30
N ALA A 176 13.35 3.55 1.31
CA ALA A 176 12.86 4.31 2.47
C ALA A 176 12.55 5.79 2.17
N HIS A 177 13.26 6.40 1.22
CA HIS A 177 13.27 7.85 1.02
C HIS A 177 12.57 8.34 -0.26
N GLU A 178 11.80 7.46 -0.90
CA GLU A 178 10.97 7.88 -2.03
C GLU A 178 9.87 8.84 -1.58
N ASN A 179 9.69 9.91 -2.35
CA ASN A 179 8.61 10.87 -2.14
C ASN A 179 7.54 10.73 -3.22
N CYS A 180 6.30 11.01 -2.83
CA CYS A 180 5.18 10.99 -3.76
C CYS A 180 5.05 12.34 -4.46
N TYR A 181 5.29 12.35 -5.77
CA TYR A 181 5.14 13.51 -6.62
C TYR A 181 4.42 13.15 -7.93
N PRO A 182 3.74 14.10 -8.63
CA PRO A 182 3.50 15.47 -8.21
C PRO A 182 2.52 15.56 -7.02
N MET A 183 2.59 16.64 -6.25
CA MET A 183 1.75 16.87 -5.09
C MET A 183 1.29 18.34 -5.04
N VAL A 184 0.03 18.57 -4.68
CA VAL A 184 -0.48 19.92 -4.37
C VAL A 184 -0.18 20.21 -2.91
N THR A 185 0.51 21.32 -2.64
CA THR A 185 0.75 21.76 -1.26
C THR A 185 -0.51 22.36 -0.65
N PRO A 186 -0.71 22.28 0.67
CA PRO A 186 -1.88 22.87 1.32
C PRO A 186 -2.06 24.35 1.00
N GLY A 187 -3.29 24.72 0.68
CA GLY A 187 -3.65 26.10 0.33
C GLY A 187 -3.33 26.51 -1.12
N GLN A 188 -2.76 25.62 -1.92
CA GLN A 188 -2.47 25.87 -3.33
C GLN A 188 -3.56 25.30 -4.25
N SER A 189 -3.66 25.85 -5.47
CA SER A 189 -4.55 25.32 -6.51
C SER A 189 -3.94 24.07 -7.17
N ASN A 190 -4.77 23.30 -7.88
CA ASN A 190 -4.30 22.14 -8.64
C ASN A 190 -3.30 22.48 -9.76
N GLU A 191 -3.21 23.74 -10.16
CA GLU A 191 -2.23 24.22 -11.14
C GLU A 191 -0.84 24.44 -10.51
N GLN A 192 -0.75 24.50 -9.18
CA GLN A 192 0.45 24.82 -8.42
C GLN A 192 1.01 23.55 -7.77
N MET A 193 1.27 22.52 -8.60
CA MET A 193 1.84 21.26 -8.11
C MET A 193 3.36 21.37 -7.95
N VAL A 194 3.87 20.82 -6.86
CA VAL A 194 5.31 20.58 -6.68
C VAL A 194 5.71 19.22 -7.28
N GLY A 195 6.94 19.12 -7.77
CA GLY A 195 7.50 17.88 -8.33
C GLY A 195 7.02 17.54 -9.73
N LEU A 196 6.38 18.47 -10.45
CA LEU A 196 6.11 18.30 -11.86
C LEU A 196 7.41 18.29 -12.68
N PRO A 197 7.54 17.42 -13.70
CA PRO A 197 8.62 17.52 -14.67
C PRO A 197 8.66 18.91 -15.30
N LYS A 198 9.85 19.47 -15.52
CA LYS A 198 10.05 20.83 -16.08
C LYS A 198 9.26 21.05 -17.39
N ILE A 199 9.08 20.01 -18.18
CA ILE A 199 8.33 20.07 -19.46
C ILE A 199 6.82 20.35 -19.27
N LEU A 200 6.28 20.11 -18.09
CA LEU A 200 4.87 20.35 -17.73
C LEU A 200 4.67 21.62 -16.88
N GLN A 201 5.75 22.30 -16.51
CA GLN A 201 5.74 23.59 -15.82
C GLN A 201 5.63 24.68 -16.90
N LYS A 202 4.42 25.15 -17.16
CA LYS A 202 4.16 26.31 -18.02
C LYS A 202 4.11 27.60 -17.21
#